data_280ce454ba56df00359f27e3785beb20
#
_entry.id   280ce454ba56df00359f27e3785beb20
#
_cell.length_a   1.000
_cell.length_b   1.000
_cell.length_c   1.000
_cell.angle_alpha   90.00
_cell.angle_beta   90.00
_cell.angle_gamma   90.00
#
_symmetry.space_group_name_H-M   'P 1'
#
loop_
_entity.id
_entity.type
_entity.pdbx_description
1 polymer ?
#
loop_
_entity_poly.entity_id
_entity_poly.type
_entity_poly.pdbx_seq_one_letter_code
_entity_poly.pdbx_strand_id
1 'polypeptide(L)'
;MEIVNDYEGSSIEIIEIKENKCILSLEKENGKYSYYFNFKIITKDSNVEIIIKNIDNSQYSNSKRTVFIKDCDKWKKYNSFKVDQEGLHINVDKNKNIEISSSPRYVLEDLEKFENSISEYVMKNTEIPEIRMGNKEKQAIVIIARQHPGETLSSFFLEGMIKGILNNKELLKNYMFIIFPFVNVLGVKEGNHRYYNKIDYNRSWKKNEPKEIQYIKKTICKYNIKDFIDIH
;
A
#
# COMPACT_ATOMS: atom_id res chain seq x y z
N MET A 1 -15.08 -2.42 23.40
CA MET A 1 -14.46 -2.38 22.07
C MET A 1 -13.03 -2.89 22.12
N GLU A 2 -12.46 -3.26 20.96
CA GLU A 2 -11.07 -3.68 20.80
C GLU A 2 -10.53 -3.03 19.55
N ILE A 3 -9.29 -2.51 19.62
CA ILE A 3 -8.52 -2.04 18.45
C ILE A 3 -7.39 -3.03 18.21
N VAL A 4 -7.26 -3.51 16.98
CA VAL A 4 -6.21 -4.43 16.55
C VAL A 4 -5.33 -3.71 15.54
N ASN A 5 -4.02 -3.62 15.84
CA ASN A 5 -3.00 -2.94 15.01
C ASN A 5 -1.67 -3.71 14.96
N ASP A 6 -1.70 -5.02 15.22
CA ASP A 6 -0.53 -5.91 15.25
C ASP A 6 -0.53 -6.92 14.09
N TYR A 7 -0.91 -6.49 12.90
CA TYR A 7 -0.93 -7.30 11.69
C TYR A 7 -0.26 -6.59 10.51
N GLU A 8 0.09 -7.35 9.49
CA GLU A 8 0.80 -6.85 8.31
C GLU A 8 0.06 -5.67 7.65
N GLY A 9 0.77 -4.55 7.49
CA GLY A 9 0.23 -3.33 6.89
C GLY A 9 -0.65 -2.49 7.81
N SER A 10 -0.78 -2.84 9.10
CA SER A 10 -1.39 -1.95 10.09
C SER A 10 -0.49 -0.76 10.39
N SER A 11 -1.08 0.39 10.69
CA SER A 11 -0.35 1.62 11.02
C SER A 11 -1.27 2.56 11.79
N ILE A 12 -1.17 2.54 13.09
CA ILE A 12 -1.86 3.47 14.00
C ILE A 12 -1.29 3.36 15.41
N GLU A 13 -1.18 4.46 16.12
CA GLU A 13 -0.82 4.53 17.53
C GLU A 13 -2.09 4.65 18.38
N ILE A 14 -2.23 3.80 19.39
CA ILE A 14 -3.35 3.87 20.34
C ILE A 14 -2.96 4.79 21.50
N ILE A 15 -3.69 5.91 21.65
CA ILE A 15 -3.48 6.87 22.74
C ILE A 15 -4.38 6.52 23.95
N GLU A 16 -5.68 6.33 23.72
CA GLU A 16 -6.63 6.09 24.80
C GLU A 16 -7.83 5.26 24.27
N ILE A 17 -8.27 4.32 25.09
CA ILE A 17 -9.52 3.56 24.86
C ILE A 17 -10.43 3.74 26.07
N LYS A 18 -11.64 4.26 25.83
CA LYS A 18 -12.75 4.36 26.78
C LYS A 18 -13.91 3.52 26.29
N GLU A 19 -14.95 3.36 27.12
CA GLU A 19 -16.09 2.48 26.82
C GLU A 19 -16.69 2.68 25.41
N ASN A 20 -16.93 3.95 25.02
CA ASN A 20 -17.58 4.32 23.75
C ASN A 20 -16.73 5.27 22.91
N LYS A 21 -15.46 5.47 23.26
CA LYS A 21 -14.59 6.42 22.57
C LYS A 21 -13.15 5.89 22.51
N CYS A 22 -12.56 6.02 21.35
CA CYS A 22 -11.17 5.66 21.12
C CYS A 22 -10.40 6.87 20.55
N ILE A 23 -9.25 7.19 21.13
CA ILE A 23 -8.36 8.23 20.63
C ILE A 23 -7.12 7.54 20.08
N LEU A 24 -6.88 7.73 18.80
CA LEU A 24 -5.78 7.20 18.05
C LEU A 24 -4.88 8.35 17.54
N SER A 25 -3.69 8.05 17.11
CA SER A 25 -2.79 8.99 16.44
C SER A 25 -2.19 8.36 15.20
N LEU A 26 -1.92 9.17 14.19
CA LEU A 26 -1.04 8.77 13.11
C LEU A 26 0.37 8.50 13.67
N GLU A 27 1.01 7.47 13.15
CA GLU A 27 2.40 7.16 13.45
C GLU A 27 3.34 8.22 12.85
N LYS A 28 4.53 8.36 13.45
CA LYS A 28 5.57 9.25 12.93
C LYS A 28 6.60 8.50 12.11
N GLU A 29 6.84 8.99 10.92
CA GLU A 29 7.91 8.54 10.05
C GLU A 29 8.89 9.68 9.80
N ASN A 30 10.17 9.49 10.13
CA ASN A 30 11.22 10.49 9.95
C ASN A 30 10.85 11.89 10.51
N GLY A 31 10.22 11.92 11.69
CA GLY A 31 9.82 13.13 12.41
C GLY A 31 8.54 13.81 11.92
N LYS A 32 7.86 13.26 10.92
CA LYS A 32 6.56 13.75 10.41
C LYS A 32 5.49 12.69 10.60
N TYR A 33 4.24 13.13 10.80
CA TYR A 33 3.12 12.20 10.86
C TYR A 33 2.87 11.58 9.48
N SER A 34 2.58 10.27 9.49
CA SER A 34 2.19 9.50 8.33
C SER A 34 0.87 10.02 7.75
N TYR A 35 0.64 9.82 6.45
CA TYR A 35 -0.68 10.00 5.84
C TYR A 35 -1.45 8.68 5.72
N TYR A 36 -0.79 7.58 5.94
CA TYR A 36 -1.39 6.25 5.92
C TYR A 36 -1.74 5.83 7.34
N PHE A 37 -2.93 5.29 7.50
CA PHE A 37 -3.35 4.55 8.67
C PHE A 37 -4.17 3.33 8.26
N ASN A 38 -4.05 2.28 9.03
CA ASN A 38 -4.84 1.07 8.88
C ASN A 38 -4.94 0.36 10.24
N PHE A 39 -6.13 -0.01 10.65
CA PHE A 39 -6.40 -0.76 11.87
C PHE A 39 -7.75 -1.47 11.79
N LYS A 40 -7.94 -2.49 12.64
CA LYS A 40 -9.26 -3.14 12.82
C LYS A 40 -9.90 -2.66 14.10
N ILE A 41 -11.22 -2.61 14.10
CA ILE A 41 -12.03 -2.35 15.29
C ILE A 41 -13.10 -3.42 15.43
N ILE A 42 -13.26 -3.90 16.68
CA ILE A 42 -14.33 -4.81 17.07
C ILE A 42 -15.19 -4.08 18.11
N THR A 43 -16.42 -3.76 17.74
CA THR A 43 -17.43 -3.16 18.64
C THR A 43 -18.36 -4.25 19.14
N LYS A 44 -18.86 -4.07 20.38
CA LYS A 44 -19.86 -4.96 21.01
C LYS A 44 -21.19 -4.23 21.15
N ASP A 45 -21.65 -4.02 22.34
CA ASP A 45 -23.00 -3.60 22.67
C ASP A 45 -23.30 -2.10 22.46
N SER A 46 -22.29 -1.30 22.15
CA SER A 46 -22.40 0.16 21.97
C SER A 46 -21.75 0.67 20.70
N ASN A 47 -22.27 1.78 20.19
CA ASN A 47 -21.60 2.56 19.14
C ASN A 47 -20.34 3.20 19.69
N VAL A 48 -19.33 3.37 18.84
CA VAL A 48 -17.99 3.87 19.21
C VAL A 48 -17.64 5.08 18.36
N GLU A 49 -17.22 6.16 19.01
CA GLU A 49 -16.54 7.28 18.37
C GLU A 49 -15.02 7.03 18.33
N ILE A 50 -14.44 7.12 17.16
CA ILE A 50 -13.00 7.09 16.95
C ILE A 50 -12.53 8.49 16.58
N ILE A 51 -11.49 8.99 17.25
CA ILE A 51 -10.82 10.24 16.89
C ILE A 51 -9.38 9.92 16.53
N ILE A 52 -8.99 10.18 15.28
CA ILE A 52 -7.61 10.05 14.83
C ILE A 52 -6.97 11.42 14.83
N LYS A 53 -5.99 11.61 15.71
CA LYS A 53 -5.22 12.85 15.87
C LYS A 53 -4.08 12.96 14.84
N ASN A 54 -3.54 14.18 14.74
CA ASN A 54 -2.39 14.50 13.89
C ASN A 54 -2.65 14.33 12.39
N ILE A 55 -3.91 14.42 11.99
CA ILE A 55 -4.35 14.44 10.60
C ILE A 55 -4.08 15.84 10.01
N ASP A 56 -3.62 15.90 8.76
CA ASP A 56 -3.64 17.13 7.98
C ASP A 56 -5.09 17.41 7.52
N ASN A 57 -5.77 18.29 8.27
CA ASN A 57 -7.17 18.62 8.05
C ASN A 57 -7.46 19.11 6.62
N SER A 58 -6.49 19.80 5.98
CA SER A 58 -6.66 20.33 4.62
C SER A 58 -6.86 19.23 3.56
N GLN A 59 -6.36 18.05 3.81
CA GLN A 59 -6.47 16.92 2.87
C GLN A 59 -7.83 16.23 2.93
N TYR A 60 -8.47 16.20 4.10
CA TYR A 60 -9.79 15.58 4.29
C TYR A 60 -10.94 16.56 4.10
N SER A 61 -10.78 17.82 4.55
CA SER A 61 -11.82 18.86 4.42
C SER A 61 -12.18 19.23 2.98
N ASN A 62 -11.23 19.08 2.06
CA ASN A 62 -11.40 19.42 0.64
C ASN A 62 -11.72 18.19 -0.24
N SER A 63 -12.19 17.10 0.33
CA SER A 63 -12.50 15.83 -0.37
C SER A 63 -11.31 15.24 -1.16
N LYS A 64 -10.08 15.65 -0.85
CA LYS A 64 -8.87 15.12 -1.50
C LYS A 64 -8.55 13.71 -1.02
N ARG A 65 -8.94 13.39 0.21
CA ARG A 65 -8.81 12.06 0.81
C ARG A 65 -10.15 11.58 1.34
N THR A 66 -10.30 10.29 1.44
CA THR A 66 -11.47 9.64 2.02
C THR A 66 -11.04 8.55 2.99
N VAL A 67 -11.98 8.08 3.79
CA VAL A 67 -11.81 6.90 4.65
C VAL A 67 -12.36 5.69 3.90
N PHE A 68 -11.72 4.56 4.06
CA PHE A 68 -12.19 3.28 3.57
C PHE A 68 -12.49 2.36 4.73
N ILE A 69 -13.53 1.55 4.58
CA ILE A 69 -13.84 0.46 5.50
C ILE A 69 -13.86 -0.86 4.73
N LYS A 70 -13.38 -1.92 5.37
CA LYS A 70 -13.52 -3.29 4.89
C LYS A 70 -14.49 -4.01 5.80
N ASP A 71 -15.64 -4.38 5.22
CA ASP A 71 -16.68 -5.19 5.86
C ASP A 71 -16.94 -6.38 4.95
N CYS A 72 -16.89 -7.61 5.47
CA CYS A 72 -17.10 -8.83 4.69
C CYS A 72 -16.20 -8.89 3.42
N ASP A 73 -14.88 -8.71 3.58
CA ASP A 73 -13.84 -8.81 2.54
C ASP A 73 -13.89 -7.79 1.39
N LYS A 74 -14.75 -6.77 1.47
CA LYS A 74 -14.84 -5.72 0.45
C LYS A 74 -14.52 -4.34 1.02
N TRP A 75 -13.59 -3.65 0.37
CA TRP A 75 -13.32 -2.25 0.63
C TRP A 75 -14.43 -1.36 0.06
N LYS A 76 -14.91 -0.42 0.88
CA LYS A 76 -15.89 0.59 0.48
C LYS A 76 -15.44 1.96 0.97
N LYS A 77 -15.76 3.01 0.23
CA LYS A 77 -15.63 4.39 0.73
C LYS A 77 -16.57 4.59 1.89
N TYR A 78 -16.07 5.22 2.94
CA TYR A 78 -16.86 5.62 4.10
C TYR A 78 -16.97 7.14 4.12
N ASN A 79 -18.16 7.66 3.93
CA ASN A 79 -18.41 9.10 3.78
C ASN A 79 -18.94 9.75 5.08
N SER A 80 -19.25 8.97 6.12
CA SER A 80 -19.81 9.47 7.37
C SER A 80 -18.72 9.80 8.39
N PHE A 81 -17.69 10.55 7.96
CA PHE A 81 -16.65 11.07 8.84
C PHE A 81 -16.70 12.60 8.89
N LYS A 82 -16.18 13.16 9.98
CA LYS A 82 -16.04 14.60 10.20
C LYS A 82 -14.58 14.91 10.51
N VAL A 83 -14.13 16.07 10.12
CA VAL A 83 -12.79 16.58 10.46
C VAL A 83 -12.93 17.94 11.12
N ASP A 84 -12.29 18.10 12.28
CA ASP A 84 -12.22 19.37 13.00
C ASP A 84 -10.83 19.57 13.63
N GLN A 85 -10.73 20.46 14.62
CA GLN A 85 -9.45 20.76 15.30
C GLN A 85 -8.94 19.60 16.16
N GLU A 86 -9.82 18.69 16.61
CA GLU A 86 -9.43 17.53 17.40
C GLU A 86 -8.87 16.39 16.52
N GLY A 87 -9.29 16.31 15.25
CA GLY A 87 -8.85 15.30 14.30
C GLY A 87 -9.94 14.80 13.35
N LEU A 88 -9.76 13.58 12.89
CA LEU A 88 -10.71 12.84 12.05
C LEU A 88 -11.63 11.99 12.94
N HIS A 89 -12.91 12.28 12.91
CA HIS A 89 -13.95 11.59 13.68
C HIS A 89 -14.65 10.56 12.80
N ILE A 90 -14.71 9.32 13.28
CA ILE A 90 -15.39 8.19 12.64
C ILE A 90 -16.31 7.53 13.65
N ASN A 91 -17.58 7.38 13.30
CA ASN A 91 -18.54 6.67 14.15
C ASN A 91 -18.73 5.24 13.63
N VAL A 92 -18.55 4.27 14.50
CA VAL A 92 -18.74 2.85 14.19
C VAL A 92 -19.89 2.30 15.01
N ASP A 93 -20.84 1.68 14.33
CA ASP A 93 -21.99 1.07 14.97
C ASP A 93 -21.57 -0.12 15.85
N LYS A 94 -22.46 -0.48 16.78
CA LYS A 94 -22.31 -1.69 17.62
C LYS A 94 -22.29 -2.97 16.77
N ASN A 95 -21.71 -4.04 17.34
CA ASN A 95 -21.64 -5.37 16.72
C ASN A 95 -20.95 -5.38 15.35
N LYS A 96 -19.85 -4.62 15.21
CA LYS A 96 -19.03 -4.56 14.01
C LYS A 96 -17.66 -5.17 14.24
N ASN A 97 -17.12 -5.81 13.20
CA ASN A 97 -15.74 -6.20 13.07
C ASN A 97 -15.30 -5.73 11.70
N ILE A 98 -14.65 -4.57 11.64
CA ILE A 98 -14.29 -3.90 10.39
C ILE A 98 -12.85 -3.43 10.43
N GLU A 99 -12.23 -3.34 9.26
CA GLU A 99 -10.94 -2.70 9.04
C GLU A 99 -11.19 -1.29 8.51
N ILE A 100 -10.48 -0.31 9.06
CA ILE A 100 -10.60 1.11 8.70
C ILE A 100 -9.24 1.59 8.20
N SER A 101 -9.21 2.29 7.07
CA SER A 101 -7.99 2.74 6.43
C SER A 101 -8.14 4.07 5.70
N SER A 102 -7.03 4.79 5.56
CA SER A 102 -6.92 5.95 4.65
C SER A 102 -6.85 5.55 3.17
N SER A 103 -6.51 4.28 2.89
CA SER A 103 -6.43 3.69 1.55
C SER A 103 -6.63 2.17 1.67
N PRO A 104 -7.34 1.49 0.77
CA PRO A 104 -7.51 0.04 0.82
C PRO A 104 -6.18 -0.67 1.00
N ARG A 105 -6.03 -1.46 2.06
CA ARG A 105 -4.79 -2.19 2.34
C ARG A 105 -4.49 -3.18 1.22
N TYR A 106 -3.22 -3.27 0.86
CA TYR A 106 -2.68 -4.27 -0.08
C TYR A 106 -1.28 -4.67 0.42
N VAL A 107 -1.12 -5.92 0.81
CA VAL A 107 0.08 -6.46 1.46
C VAL A 107 0.63 -7.68 0.71
N LEU A 108 1.64 -8.35 1.27
CA LEU A 108 2.28 -9.51 0.62
C LEU A 108 1.29 -10.65 0.35
N GLU A 109 0.39 -10.93 1.28
CA GLU A 109 -0.64 -11.96 1.08
C GLU A 109 -1.54 -11.67 -0.14
N ASP A 110 -1.89 -10.39 -0.38
CA ASP A 110 -2.70 -10.00 -1.54
C ASP A 110 -1.89 -10.17 -2.84
N LEU A 111 -0.60 -9.79 -2.81
CA LEU A 111 0.30 -10.00 -3.94
C LEU A 111 0.48 -11.49 -4.25
N GLU A 112 0.70 -12.33 -3.24
CA GLU A 112 0.83 -13.79 -3.41
C GLU A 112 -0.43 -14.40 -4.05
N LYS A 113 -1.61 -13.98 -3.62
CA LYS A 113 -2.87 -14.41 -4.26
C LYS A 113 -2.93 -14.03 -5.73
N PHE A 114 -2.49 -12.82 -6.07
CA PHE A 114 -2.42 -12.37 -7.45
C PHE A 114 -1.36 -13.16 -8.23
N GLU A 115 -0.14 -13.32 -7.71
CA GLU A 115 0.96 -14.06 -8.32
C GLU A 115 0.58 -15.52 -8.61
N ASN A 116 -0.18 -16.15 -7.73
CA ASN A 116 -0.69 -17.52 -7.96
C ASN A 116 -1.59 -17.61 -9.21
N SER A 117 -2.31 -16.53 -9.52
CA SER A 117 -3.17 -16.47 -10.73
C SER A 117 -2.38 -16.32 -12.03
N ILE A 118 -1.11 -15.91 -11.95
CA ILE A 118 -0.19 -15.68 -13.08
C ILE A 118 1.15 -16.40 -12.87
N SER A 119 1.16 -17.52 -12.20
CA SER A 119 2.36 -18.20 -11.66
C SER A 119 3.44 -18.52 -12.70
N GLU A 120 3.09 -18.69 -13.97
CA GLU A 120 4.03 -18.91 -15.08
C GLU A 120 4.95 -17.71 -15.37
N TYR A 121 4.57 -16.52 -14.93
CA TYR A 121 5.33 -15.28 -15.14
C TYR A 121 6.10 -14.84 -13.89
N VAL A 122 5.85 -15.47 -12.75
CA VAL A 122 6.48 -15.11 -11.46
C VAL A 122 7.87 -15.71 -11.36
N MET A 123 8.86 -14.88 -11.10
CA MET A 123 10.25 -15.31 -10.92
C MET A 123 10.45 -15.89 -9.53
N LYS A 124 11.09 -17.05 -9.44
CA LYS A 124 11.40 -17.71 -8.17
C LYS A 124 12.80 -17.36 -7.66
N ASN A 125 12.98 -17.40 -6.34
CA ASN A 125 14.27 -17.16 -5.68
C ASN A 125 14.86 -15.78 -5.97
N THR A 126 14.01 -14.77 -6.03
CA THR A 126 14.39 -13.36 -6.19
C THR A 126 14.47 -12.65 -4.85
N GLU A 127 15.26 -11.56 -4.77
CA GLU A 127 15.41 -10.78 -3.52
C GLU A 127 14.14 -9.98 -3.19
N ILE A 128 13.36 -9.63 -4.20
CA ILE A 128 12.06 -8.96 -4.10
C ILE A 128 11.10 -9.59 -5.12
N PRO A 129 9.78 -9.44 -4.97
CA PRO A 129 8.81 -9.92 -5.94
C PRO A 129 9.13 -9.41 -7.36
N GLU A 130 9.15 -10.32 -8.31
CA GLU A 130 9.50 -10.03 -9.68
C GLU A 130 8.64 -10.84 -10.67
N ILE A 131 8.05 -10.15 -11.65
CA ILE A 131 7.22 -10.74 -12.69
C ILE A 131 7.86 -10.45 -14.05
N ARG A 132 7.97 -11.44 -14.90
CA ARG A 132 8.49 -11.31 -16.26
C ARG A 132 7.53 -11.89 -17.27
N MET A 133 7.22 -11.13 -18.32
CA MET A 133 6.34 -11.58 -19.39
C MET A 133 6.73 -10.98 -20.73
N GLY A 134 6.34 -11.64 -21.80
CA GLY A 134 6.60 -11.19 -23.16
C GLY A 134 7.87 -11.76 -23.79
N ASN A 135 8.35 -11.11 -24.84
CA ASN A 135 9.44 -11.62 -25.66
C ASN A 135 10.81 -11.11 -25.18
N LYS A 136 11.62 -12.00 -24.60
CA LYS A 136 12.96 -11.70 -24.06
C LYS A 136 13.96 -11.14 -25.08
N GLU A 137 13.73 -11.33 -26.39
CA GLU A 137 14.57 -10.83 -27.47
C GLU A 137 14.24 -9.37 -27.87
N LYS A 138 13.22 -8.78 -27.24
CA LYS A 138 12.75 -7.43 -27.52
C LYS A 138 13.20 -6.44 -26.45
N GLN A 139 13.01 -5.16 -26.76
CA GLN A 139 13.26 -4.10 -25.76
C GLN A 139 12.38 -4.30 -24.53
N ALA A 140 12.93 -4.01 -23.37
CA ALA A 140 12.24 -4.17 -22.10
C ALA A 140 11.53 -2.88 -21.66
N ILE A 141 10.34 -3.05 -21.13
CA ILE A 141 9.61 -2.05 -20.37
C ILE A 141 9.70 -2.47 -18.91
N VAL A 142 10.33 -1.64 -18.09
CA VAL A 142 10.46 -1.87 -16.65
C VAL A 142 9.33 -1.15 -15.93
N ILE A 143 8.66 -1.84 -15.04
CA ILE A 143 7.57 -1.27 -14.22
C ILE A 143 7.88 -1.54 -12.76
N ILE A 144 7.89 -0.48 -11.95
CA ILE A 144 8.07 -0.59 -10.51
C ILE A 144 6.88 0.01 -9.78
N ALA A 145 6.58 -0.48 -8.59
CA ALA A 145 5.57 0.09 -7.71
C ALA A 145 5.99 0.00 -6.24
N ARG A 146 5.29 0.70 -5.38
CA ARG A 146 5.44 0.67 -3.93
C ARG A 146 6.85 1.00 -3.46
N GLN A 147 7.49 2.01 -4.08
CA GLN A 147 8.64 2.68 -3.47
C GLN A 147 8.24 3.36 -2.16
N HIS A 148 7.06 3.97 -2.13
CA HIS A 148 6.38 4.41 -0.90
C HIS A 148 5.35 3.36 -0.49
N PRO A 149 5.56 2.70 0.65
CA PRO A 149 4.75 1.53 1.04
C PRO A 149 3.26 1.81 1.21
N GLY A 150 2.87 3.00 1.68
CA GLY A 150 1.47 3.36 1.92
C GLY A 150 0.68 3.76 0.68
N GLU A 151 1.30 3.82 -0.50
CA GLU A 151 0.62 4.14 -1.76
C GLU A 151 -0.07 2.89 -2.35
N THR A 152 -0.96 2.30 -1.59
CA THR A 152 -1.55 0.97 -1.85
C THR A 152 -2.35 0.88 -3.13
N LEU A 153 -2.94 1.98 -3.60
CA LEU A 153 -3.72 2.02 -4.84
C LEU A 153 -2.87 1.71 -6.08
N SER A 154 -1.56 1.98 -6.02
CA SER A 154 -0.62 1.61 -7.08
C SER A 154 -0.59 0.10 -7.33
N SER A 155 -0.78 -0.73 -6.30
CA SER A 155 -0.82 -2.18 -6.43
C SER A 155 -2.07 -2.66 -7.17
N PHE A 156 -3.24 -2.12 -6.84
CA PHE A 156 -4.48 -2.45 -7.56
C PHE A 156 -4.43 -2.02 -9.03
N PHE A 157 -3.84 -0.83 -9.27
CA PHE A 157 -3.63 -0.35 -10.64
C PHE A 157 -2.68 -1.28 -11.40
N LEU A 158 -1.57 -1.69 -10.77
CA LEU A 158 -0.59 -2.59 -11.37
C LEU A 158 -1.19 -3.95 -11.73
N GLU A 159 -2.02 -4.55 -10.85
CA GLU A 159 -2.74 -5.79 -11.20
C GLU A 159 -3.60 -5.63 -12.45
N GLY A 160 -4.36 -4.53 -12.54
CA GLY A 160 -5.17 -4.23 -13.72
C GLY A 160 -4.32 -4.08 -14.97
N MET A 161 -3.18 -3.38 -14.88
CA MET A 161 -2.21 -3.21 -15.96
C MET A 161 -1.64 -4.55 -16.41
N ILE A 162 -1.20 -5.41 -15.50
CA ILE A 162 -0.66 -6.74 -15.81
C ILE A 162 -1.71 -7.59 -16.54
N LYS A 163 -2.94 -7.63 -16.04
CA LYS A 163 -4.06 -8.33 -16.72
C LYS A 163 -4.30 -7.78 -18.13
N GLY A 164 -4.22 -6.46 -18.30
CA GLY A 164 -4.33 -5.81 -19.62
C GLY A 164 -3.20 -6.21 -20.57
N ILE A 165 -1.95 -6.26 -20.09
CA ILE A 165 -0.79 -6.72 -20.88
C ILE A 165 -0.95 -8.18 -21.28
N LEU A 166 -1.33 -9.06 -20.33
CA LEU A 166 -1.51 -10.50 -20.60
C LEU A 166 -2.62 -10.77 -21.66
N ASN A 167 -3.65 -9.94 -21.69
CA ASN A 167 -4.72 -10.03 -22.68
C ASN A 167 -4.32 -9.45 -24.05
N ASN A 168 -3.16 -8.80 -24.17
CA ASN A 168 -2.70 -8.19 -25.41
C ASN A 168 -1.50 -8.94 -26.01
N LYS A 169 -1.78 -9.91 -26.88
CA LYS A 169 -0.75 -10.73 -27.54
C LYS A 169 0.27 -9.92 -28.34
N GLU A 170 -0.11 -8.77 -28.87
CA GLU A 170 0.77 -7.91 -29.65
C GLU A 170 1.80 -7.24 -28.74
N LEU A 171 1.40 -6.76 -27.57
CA LEU A 171 2.32 -6.23 -26.59
C LEU A 171 3.34 -7.30 -26.15
N LEU A 172 2.88 -8.50 -25.81
CA LEU A 172 3.74 -9.61 -25.41
C LEU A 172 4.71 -10.07 -26.51
N LYS A 173 4.31 -9.95 -27.78
CA LYS A 173 5.17 -10.27 -28.93
C LYS A 173 6.25 -9.21 -29.16
N ASN A 174 5.92 -7.94 -28.93
CA ASN A 174 6.78 -6.81 -29.32
C ASN A 174 7.66 -6.28 -28.18
N TYR A 175 7.36 -6.62 -26.93
CA TYR A 175 8.11 -6.14 -25.77
C TYR A 175 8.37 -7.24 -24.75
N MET A 176 9.40 -7.02 -23.94
CA MET A 176 9.64 -7.72 -22.69
C MET A 176 9.17 -6.83 -21.54
N PHE A 177 8.43 -7.36 -20.59
CA PHE A 177 8.02 -6.66 -19.38
C PHE A 177 8.76 -7.23 -18.19
N ILE A 178 9.39 -6.36 -17.38
CA ILE A 178 10.06 -6.70 -16.14
C ILE A 178 9.41 -5.85 -15.05
N ILE A 179 8.72 -6.49 -14.13
CA ILE A 179 7.84 -5.81 -13.18
C ILE A 179 8.27 -6.14 -11.76
N PHE A 180 8.44 -5.11 -10.93
CA PHE A 180 8.72 -5.23 -9.51
C PHE A 180 7.53 -4.64 -8.72
N PRO A 181 6.57 -5.50 -8.32
CA PRO A 181 5.33 -5.04 -7.69
C PRO A 181 5.55 -4.32 -6.36
N PHE A 182 6.54 -4.75 -5.59
CA PHE A 182 6.92 -4.16 -4.31
C PHE A 182 8.41 -3.88 -4.28
N VAL A 183 8.79 -2.60 -4.44
CA VAL A 183 10.19 -2.18 -4.29
C VAL A 183 10.55 -2.12 -2.80
N ASN A 184 9.71 -1.56 -1.95
CA ASN A 184 9.93 -1.44 -0.52
C ASN A 184 9.11 -2.50 0.25
N VAL A 185 9.51 -3.76 0.12
CA VAL A 185 8.80 -4.93 0.69
C VAL A 185 8.65 -4.82 2.20
N LEU A 186 9.73 -4.46 2.91
CA LEU A 186 9.72 -4.40 4.36
C LEU A 186 8.85 -3.25 4.88
N GLY A 187 8.87 -2.11 4.20
CA GLY A 187 7.99 -1.00 4.55
C GLY A 187 6.51 -1.34 4.33
N VAL A 188 6.17 -2.14 3.31
CA VAL A 188 4.80 -2.65 3.12
C VAL A 188 4.40 -3.54 4.27
N LYS A 189 5.28 -4.47 4.68
CA LYS A 189 5.02 -5.39 5.78
C LYS A 189 4.77 -4.67 7.10
N GLU A 190 5.56 -3.63 7.39
CA GLU A 190 5.46 -2.83 8.61
C GLU A 190 4.35 -1.76 8.57
N GLY A 191 3.64 -1.60 7.46
CA GLY A 191 2.58 -0.59 7.34
C GLY A 191 3.10 0.86 7.24
N ASN A 192 4.35 1.05 6.84
CA ASN A 192 4.90 2.39 6.65
C ASN A 192 4.16 3.14 5.54
N HIS A 193 4.14 4.47 5.64
CA HIS A 193 3.59 5.31 4.58
C HIS A 193 4.63 5.55 3.48
N ARG A 194 5.80 6.12 3.86
CA ARG A 194 6.79 6.62 2.91
C ARG A 194 8.19 6.05 3.11
N TYR A 195 8.62 5.98 4.35
CA TYR A 195 9.99 5.62 4.70
C TYR A 195 10.07 4.20 5.25
N TYR A 196 11.19 3.54 5.01
CA TYR A 196 11.60 2.37 5.76
C TYR A 196 12.99 2.64 6.35
N ASN A 197 13.15 2.46 7.66
CA ASN A 197 14.39 2.79 8.37
C ASN A 197 14.92 4.20 8.03
N LYS A 198 14.02 5.20 7.98
CA LYS A 198 14.29 6.60 7.62
C LYS A 198 14.76 6.80 6.16
N ILE A 199 14.73 5.79 5.32
CA ILE A 199 15.13 5.84 3.93
C ILE A 199 13.89 6.06 3.04
N ASP A 200 13.92 7.09 2.20
CA ASP A 200 12.98 7.30 1.12
C ASP A 200 13.51 6.60 -0.13
N TYR A 201 12.91 5.48 -0.52
CA TYR A 201 13.37 4.70 -1.66
C TYR A 201 13.33 5.49 -2.97
N ASN A 202 12.33 6.35 -3.16
CA ASN A 202 12.22 7.20 -4.35
C ASN A 202 13.27 8.35 -4.39
N ARG A 203 14.09 8.51 -3.35
CA ARG A 203 15.22 9.47 -3.30
C ARG A 203 16.58 8.77 -3.24
N SER A 204 16.60 7.44 -3.24
CA SER A 204 17.81 6.66 -2.95
C SER A 204 18.43 5.96 -4.17
N TRP A 205 18.00 6.28 -5.39
CA TRP A 205 18.50 5.66 -6.64
C TRP A 205 19.93 6.03 -7.03
N LYS A 206 20.51 7.08 -6.45
CA LYS A 206 21.87 7.55 -6.77
C LYS A 206 22.82 7.48 -5.59
N LYS A 207 22.29 7.48 -4.37
CA LYS A 207 23.07 7.53 -3.13
C LYS A 207 22.35 6.77 -2.03
N ASN A 208 23.11 6.02 -1.20
CA ASN A 208 22.56 5.20 -0.11
C ASN A 208 21.48 4.21 -0.60
N GLU A 209 21.77 3.53 -1.70
CA GLU A 209 20.83 2.62 -2.37
C GLU A 209 20.49 1.42 -1.48
N PRO A 210 19.21 1.20 -1.13
CA PRO A 210 18.76 -0.04 -0.54
C PRO A 210 19.11 -1.25 -1.41
N LYS A 211 19.28 -2.42 -0.80
CA LYS A 211 19.59 -3.67 -1.53
C LYS A 211 18.55 -4.00 -2.61
N GLU A 212 17.30 -3.66 -2.38
CA GLU A 212 16.20 -3.84 -3.33
C GLU A 212 16.42 -3.02 -4.61
N ILE A 213 16.84 -1.75 -4.47
CA ILE A 213 17.17 -0.89 -5.62
C ILE A 213 18.41 -1.41 -6.34
N GLN A 214 19.43 -1.84 -5.60
CA GLN A 214 20.62 -2.45 -6.19
C GLN A 214 20.27 -3.72 -6.99
N TYR A 215 19.37 -4.56 -6.45
CA TYR A 215 18.86 -5.74 -7.14
C TYR A 215 18.15 -5.38 -8.44
N ILE A 216 17.23 -4.40 -8.42
CA ILE A 216 16.54 -3.91 -9.62
C ILE A 216 17.55 -3.47 -10.67
N LYS A 217 18.50 -2.60 -10.30
CA LYS A 217 19.53 -2.11 -11.22
C LYS A 217 20.35 -3.24 -11.84
N LYS A 218 20.82 -4.19 -11.02
CA LYS A 218 21.55 -5.38 -11.47
C LYS A 218 20.73 -6.25 -12.40
N THR A 219 19.45 -6.33 -12.18
CA THR A 219 18.53 -7.11 -13.03
C THR A 219 18.33 -6.44 -14.38
N ILE A 220 17.98 -5.15 -14.38
CA ILE A 220 17.61 -4.45 -15.61
C ILE A 220 18.79 -4.10 -16.50
N CYS A 221 20.01 -3.97 -15.97
CA CYS A 221 21.22 -3.66 -16.79
C CYS A 221 21.52 -4.73 -17.85
N LYS A 222 20.90 -5.91 -17.76
CA LYS A 222 21.04 -7.01 -18.72
C LYS A 222 20.15 -6.85 -19.96
N TYR A 223 19.29 -5.85 -19.99
CA TYR A 223 18.27 -5.66 -21.02
C TYR A 223 18.44 -4.33 -21.74
N ASN A 224 18.01 -4.29 -23.01
CA ASN A 224 17.85 -3.04 -23.74
C ASN A 224 16.53 -2.37 -23.30
N ILE A 225 16.61 -1.41 -22.38
CA ILE A 225 15.44 -0.76 -21.78
C ILE A 225 14.88 0.27 -22.76
N LYS A 226 13.58 0.16 -23.07
CA LYS A 226 12.82 1.14 -23.82
C LYS A 226 12.21 2.20 -22.91
N ASP A 227 11.49 1.74 -21.89
CA ASP A 227 10.77 2.61 -20.96
C ASP A 227 10.94 2.13 -19.51
N PHE A 228 10.89 3.08 -18.59
CA PHE A 228 10.89 2.84 -17.15
C PHE A 228 9.68 3.55 -16.55
N ILE A 229 8.75 2.80 -15.99
CA ILE A 229 7.48 3.29 -15.41
C ILE A 229 7.52 3.11 -13.91
N ASP A 230 7.30 4.19 -13.18
CA ASP A 230 7.19 4.22 -11.72
C ASP A 230 5.76 4.57 -11.32
N ILE A 231 5.10 3.64 -10.62
CA ILE A 231 3.68 3.77 -10.24
C ILE A 231 3.60 4.16 -8.76
N HIS A 232 2.98 5.30 -8.53
CA HIS A 232 2.72 5.88 -7.22
C HIS A 232 1.25 5.85 -6.81
#